data_cb8d628d95edd75e8a500f4683ba87ad
#
_entry.id   cb8d628d95edd75e8a500f4683ba87ad
#
_cell.length_a   1.000
_cell.length_b   1.000
_cell.length_c   1.000
_cell.angle_alpha   90.00
_cell.angle_beta   90.00
_cell.angle_gamma   90.00
#
_symmetry.space_group_name_H-M   'P 1'
#
loop_
_entity.id
_entity.type
_entity.pdbx_description
1 polymer ?
#
loop_
_entity_poly.entity_id
_entity_poly.type
_entity_poly.pdbx_seq_one_letter_code
_entity_poly.pdbx_strand_id
1 'polypeptide(L)'
;TPYDLLDQYLNIYKIESHYKFESFMIFMEKNRPPWERFYLPRQNPLKQVADLIQDLYDDKLDEGMVFMPGRVGKTQIVKMGNLWFGSNRPERSNLYSAYSDKITGGYYDGIKEMITDPTYTYHEIYPDNKIDGLTDGKDLTIDINRKKTYPTFTMRSIYGTLNGACDCDGLGVYDDLFSGIDEALSEDRQNTVWTKFDNNYMPRIKPGKAKLLGIGTRWAPKDVQGRRLELLNNDPEYADIRHREIVIPA
;
A
#
# COMPACT_ATOMS: atom_id res chain seq x y z
N THR A 1 -20.94 -1.90 -33.43
CA THR A 1 -20.96 -3.36 -33.12
C THR A 1 -20.79 -3.58 -31.62
N PRO A 2 -21.09 -4.77 -31.04
CA PRO A 2 -20.77 -5.08 -29.63
C PRO A 2 -19.28 -4.94 -29.33
N TYR A 3 -18.39 -5.15 -30.29
CA TYR A 3 -16.95 -4.94 -30.12
C TYR A 3 -16.60 -3.46 -29.96
N ASP A 4 -17.23 -2.55 -30.69
CA ASP A 4 -17.02 -1.10 -30.56
C ASP A 4 -17.45 -0.60 -29.19
N LEU A 5 -18.53 -1.16 -28.63
CA LEU A 5 -19.01 -0.85 -27.28
C LEU A 5 -18.03 -1.35 -26.20
N LEU A 6 -17.47 -2.54 -26.38
CA LEU A 6 -16.48 -3.09 -25.46
C LEU A 6 -15.20 -2.22 -25.45
N ASP A 7 -14.72 -1.84 -26.63
CA ASP A 7 -13.54 -0.98 -26.76
C ASP A 7 -13.76 0.40 -26.16
N GLN A 8 -14.95 0.97 -26.36
CA GLN A 8 -15.32 2.24 -25.72
C GLN A 8 -15.35 2.10 -24.18
N TYR A 9 -15.93 1.02 -23.67
CA TYR A 9 -16.00 0.72 -22.26
C TYR A 9 -14.60 0.55 -21.63
N LEU A 10 -13.72 -0.21 -22.29
CA LEU A 10 -12.33 -0.37 -21.86
C LEU A 10 -11.54 0.94 -21.90
N ASN A 11 -11.78 1.80 -22.89
CA ASN A 11 -11.15 3.11 -22.95
C ASN A 11 -11.59 4.03 -21.81
N ILE A 12 -12.85 3.95 -21.37
CA ILE A 12 -13.32 4.68 -20.19
C ILE A 12 -12.54 4.21 -18.95
N TYR A 13 -12.44 2.91 -18.72
CA TYR A 13 -11.66 2.37 -17.60
C TYR A 13 -10.19 2.80 -17.66
N LYS A 14 -9.59 2.82 -18.83
CA LYS A 14 -8.20 3.30 -19.02
C LYS A 14 -8.04 4.76 -18.54
N ILE A 15 -8.93 5.63 -18.99
CA ILE A 15 -8.89 7.05 -18.61
C ILE A 15 -9.15 7.19 -17.10
N GLU A 16 -10.17 6.51 -16.59
CA GLU A 16 -10.52 6.56 -15.17
C GLU A 16 -9.43 5.98 -14.26
N SER A 17 -8.57 5.08 -14.77
CA SER A 17 -7.47 4.47 -14.01
C SER A 17 -6.51 5.49 -13.38
N HIS A 18 -6.42 6.69 -13.94
CA HIS A 18 -5.63 7.78 -13.35
C HIS A 18 -6.29 8.44 -12.14
N TYR A 19 -7.61 8.32 -12.01
CA TYR A 19 -8.41 9.05 -11.01
C TYR A 19 -9.16 8.12 -10.05
N LYS A 20 -9.48 6.89 -10.50
CA LYS A 20 -10.24 5.91 -9.73
C LYS A 20 -9.43 4.64 -9.53
N PHE A 21 -9.17 4.31 -8.28
CA PHE A 21 -8.40 3.12 -7.92
C PHE A 21 -9.08 1.82 -8.37
N GLU A 22 -10.40 1.75 -8.26
CA GLU A 22 -11.16 0.58 -8.72
C GLU A 22 -11.01 0.36 -10.24
N SER A 23 -11.13 1.43 -11.02
CA SER A 23 -10.94 1.38 -12.48
C SER A 23 -9.51 0.97 -12.86
N PHE A 24 -8.50 1.44 -12.08
CA PHE A 24 -7.12 1.01 -12.23
C PHE A 24 -6.98 -0.51 -12.03
N MET A 25 -7.52 -1.06 -10.95
CA MET A 25 -7.42 -2.50 -10.67
C MET A 25 -8.08 -3.34 -11.77
N ILE A 26 -9.26 -2.93 -12.23
CA ILE A 26 -10.00 -3.64 -13.28
C ILE A 26 -9.22 -3.59 -14.61
N PHE A 27 -8.74 -2.42 -14.99
CA PHE A 27 -8.03 -2.26 -16.26
C PHE A 27 -6.66 -2.94 -16.25
N MET A 28 -5.92 -2.85 -15.14
CA MET A 28 -4.64 -3.53 -14.97
C MET A 28 -4.70 -5.03 -15.28
N GLU A 29 -5.81 -5.67 -14.96
CA GLU A 29 -5.99 -7.12 -15.11
C GLU A 29 -6.84 -7.51 -16.33
N LYS A 30 -7.16 -6.58 -17.24
CA LYS A 30 -8.07 -6.85 -18.36
C LYS A 30 -7.62 -7.99 -19.28
N ASN A 31 -6.31 -8.11 -19.48
CA ASN A 31 -5.70 -9.14 -20.33
C ASN A 31 -5.44 -10.47 -19.60
N ARG A 32 -5.59 -10.49 -18.27
CA ARG A 32 -5.43 -11.72 -17.50
C ARG A 32 -6.64 -12.64 -17.63
N PRO A 33 -6.44 -13.96 -17.67
CA PRO A 33 -7.55 -14.90 -17.62
C PRO A 33 -8.44 -14.65 -16.41
N PRO A 34 -9.78 -14.84 -16.48
CA PRO A 34 -10.69 -14.55 -15.38
C PRO A 34 -10.32 -15.21 -14.04
N TRP A 35 -9.76 -16.43 -14.08
CA TRP A 35 -9.35 -17.17 -12.88
C TRP A 35 -8.04 -16.67 -12.24
N GLU A 36 -7.27 -15.86 -12.96
CA GLU A 36 -6.04 -15.21 -12.45
C GLU A 36 -6.28 -13.78 -11.99
N ARG A 37 -7.44 -13.20 -12.27
CA ARG A 37 -7.79 -11.86 -11.84
C ARG A 37 -7.96 -11.82 -10.32
N PHE A 38 -7.37 -10.80 -9.72
CA PHE A 38 -7.45 -10.63 -8.28
C PHE A 38 -8.71 -9.89 -7.84
N TYR A 39 -8.95 -8.70 -8.40
CA TYR A 39 -9.95 -7.79 -7.85
C TYR A 39 -11.40 -8.21 -8.14
N LEU A 40 -11.76 -8.42 -9.39
CA LEU A 40 -13.15 -8.70 -9.77
C LEU A 40 -13.79 -9.88 -9.01
N PRO A 41 -13.10 -11.03 -8.82
CA PRO A 41 -13.66 -12.12 -8.03
C PRO A 41 -13.82 -11.81 -6.53
N ARG A 42 -13.15 -10.76 -6.04
CA ARG A 42 -13.13 -10.35 -4.62
C ARG A 42 -13.68 -8.94 -4.40
N GLN A 43 -14.36 -8.39 -5.38
CA GLN A 43 -14.85 -7.00 -5.34
C GLN A 43 -15.68 -6.71 -4.09
N ASN A 44 -16.66 -7.55 -3.77
CA ASN A 44 -17.55 -7.32 -2.63
C ASN A 44 -16.79 -7.14 -1.29
N PRO A 45 -15.92 -8.06 -0.85
CA PRO A 45 -15.19 -7.88 0.40
C PRO A 45 -14.13 -6.77 0.34
N LEU A 46 -13.55 -6.49 -0.85
CA LEU A 46 -12.46 -5.53 -1.00
C LEU A 46 -12.92 -4.11 -1.35
N LYS A 47 -14.18 -3.91 -1.69
CA LYS A 47 -14.71 -2.59 -2.09
C LYS A 47 -14.47 -1.52 -1.03
N GLN A 48 -14.72 -1.82 0.24
CA GLN A 48 -14.49 -0.86 1.33
C GLN A 48 -13.01 -0.47 1.46
N VAL A 49 -12.10 -1.43 1.23
CA VAL A 49 -10.66 -1.16 1.25
C VAL A 49 -10.25 -0.32 0.05
N ALA A 50 -10.81 -0.60 -1.13
CA ALA A 50 -10.58 0.20 -2.32
C ALA A 50 -11.05 1.65 -2.13
N ASP A 51 -12.23 1.85 -1.54
CA ASP A 51 -12.78 3.17 -1.22
C ASP A 51 -11.93 3.92 -0.18
N LEU A 52 -11.39 3.22 0.81
CA LEU A 52 -10.46 3.80 1.78
C LEU A 52 -9.17 4.29 1.10
N ILE A 53 -8.59 3.47 0.22
CA ILE A 53 -7.38 3.84 -0.55
C ILE A 53 -7.69 5.03 -1.46
N GLN A 54 -8.86 5.05 -2.09
CA GLN A 54 -9.32 6.21 -2.88
C GLN A 54 -9.42 7.48 -2.02
N ASP A 55 -10.03 7.40 -0.84
CA ASP A 55 -10.21 8.55 0.05
C ASP A 55 -8.87 9.08 0.59
N LEU A 56 -7.86 8.21 0.81
CA LEU A 56 -6.49 8.63 1.10
C LEU A 56 -5.87 9.38 -0.09
N TYR A 57 -6.05 8.87 -1.31
CA TYR A 57 -5.53 9.51 -2.52
C TYR A 57 -6.18 10.88 -2.78
N ASP A 58 -7.48 10.99 -2.57
CA ASP A 58 -8.28 12.21 -2.77
C ASP A 58 -8.09 13.26 -1.66
N ASP A 59 -7.19 13.02 -0.72
CA ASP A 59 -6.95 13.89 0.44
C ASP A 59 -8.17 14.09 1.36
N LYS A 60 -9.09 13.12 1.40
CA LYS A 60 -10.22 13.11 2.34
C LYS A 60 -9.84 12.53 3.70
N LEU A 61 -8.83 11.66 3.71
CA LEU A 61 -8.26 11.03 4.91
C LEU A 61 -6.75 11.24 4.95
N ASP A 62 -6.20 11.22 6.14
CA ASP A 62 -4.76 11.25 6.39
C ASP A 62 -4.23 9.88 6.77
N GLU A 63 -5.06 9.07 7.46
CA GLU A 63 -4.71 7.72 7.87
C GLU A 63 -5.89 6.76 7.70
N GLY A 64 -5.60 5.56 7.20
CA GLY A 64 -6.52 4.45 7.11
C GLY A 64 -6.01 3.23 7.85
N MET A 65 -6.89 2.50 8.54
CA MET A 65 -6.58 1.21 9.14
C MET A 65 -7.53 0.14 8.66
N VAL A 66 -6.99 -0.99 8.24
CA VAL A 66 -7.76 -2.12 7.72
C VAL A 66 -7.40 -3.39 8.49
N PHE A 67 -8.39 -3.95 9.15
CA PHE A 67 -8.30 -5.22 9.85
C PHE A 67 -9.06 -6.28 9.06
N MET A 68 -8.35 -7.30 8.62
CA MET A 68 -8.96 -8.37 7.85
C MET A 68 -8.22 -9.70 8.07
N PRO A 69 -8.94 -10.83 7.98
CA PRO A 69 -8.34 -12.14 8.17
C PRO A 69 -7.27 -12.46 7.11
N GLY A 70 -6.48 -13.48 7.36
CA GLY A 70 -5.51 -13.98 6.38
C GLY A 70 -6.18 -14.49 5.10
N ARG A 71 -5.46 -14.46 3.98
CA ARG A 71 -5.85 -15.05 2.68
C ARG A 71 -7.02 -14.40 1.93
N VAL A 72 -7.54 -13.28 2.39
CA VAL A 72 -8.61 -12.52 1.69
C VAL A 72 -8.08 -11.49 0.68
N GLY A 73 -6.75 -11.37 0.55
CA GLY A 73 -6.11 -10.51 -0.46
C GLY A 73 -5.55 -9.19 0.07
N LYS A 74 -5.34 -9.04 1.40
CA LYS A 74 -4.76 -7.84 2.04
C LYS A 74 -3.58 -7.26 1.28
N THR A 75 -2.50 -8.02 1.23
CA THR A 75 -1.24 -7.57 0.66
C THR A 75 -1.36 -7.24 -0.82
N GLN A 76 -2.22 -7.95 -1.57
CA GLN A 76 -2.37 -7.69 -3.00
C GLN A 76 -3.10 -6.38 -3.30
N ILE A 77 -4.19 -6.07 -2.58
CA ILE A 77 -4.89 -4.79 -2.79
C ILE A 77 -4.00 -3.60 -2.39
N VAL A 78 -3.17 -3.78 -1.36
CA VAL A 78 -2.22 -2.74 -0.92
C VAL A 78 -1.08 -2.56 -1.92
N LYS A 79 -0.56 -3.65 -2.52
CA LYS A 79 0.41 -3.55 -3.63
C LYS A 79 -0.16 -2.73 -4.78
N MET A 80 -1.38 -3.04 -5.21
CA MET A 80 -2.06 -2.30 -6.28
C MET A 80 -2.28 -0.83 -5.90
N GLY A 81 -2.70 -0.56 -4.66
CA GLY A 81 -2.88 0.80 -4.14
C GLY A 81 -1.57 1.59 -4.11
N ASN A 82 -0.50 0.98 -3.60
CA ASN A 82 0.81 1.63 -3.55
C ASN A 82 1.35 1.90 -4.96
N LEU A 83 1.24 0.91 -5.87
CA LEU A 83 1.61 1.09 -7.28
C LEU A 83 0.82 2.24 -7.92
N TRP A 84 -0.50 2.29 -7.68
CA TRP A 84 -1.35 3.35 -8.20
C TRP A 84 -0.96 4.75 -7.68
N PHE A 85 -0.69 4.88 -6.36
CA PHE A 85 -0.21 6.13 -5.76
C PHE A 85 1.09 6.61 -6.40
N GLY A 86 2.09 5.72 -6.45
CA GLY A 86 3.40 6.09 -6.96
C GLY A 86 3.44 6.31 -8.46
N SER A 87 2.60 5.61 -9.23
CA SER A 87 2.54 5.77 -10.69
C SER A 87 1.86 7.06 -11.12
N ASN A 88 0.85 7.51 -10.38
CA ASN A 88 0.18 8.80 -10.62
C ASN A 88 0.97 10.00 -10.07
N ARG A 89 1.83 9.78 -9.08
CA ARG A 89 2.65 10.82 -8.42
C ARG A 89 4.10 10.34 -8.31
N PRO A 90 4.78 10.10 -9.45
CA PRO A 90 6.11 9.50 -9.46
C PRO A 90 7.17 10.40 -8.79
N GLU A 91 6.88 11.68 -8.62
CA GLU A 91 7.71 12.63 -7.87
C GLU A 91 7.68 12.41 -6.35
N ARG A 92 6.74 11.65 -5.83
CA ARG A 92 6.61 11.33 -4.40
C ARG A 92 7.29 10.01 -4.05
N SER A 93 7.75 9.92 -2.81
CA SER A 93 8.33 8.69 -2.26
C SER A 93 7.32 7.96 -1.39
N ASN A 94 7.20 6.65 -1.62
CA ASN A 94 6.30 5.75 -0.90
C ASN A 94 7.13 4.75 -0.10
N LEU A 95 6.65 4.39 1.09
CA LEU A 95 7.33 3.48 2.00
C LEU A 95 6.41 2.30 2.35
N TYR A 96 6.90 1.09 2.17
CA TYR A 96 6.26 -0.12 2.67
C TYR A 96 7.10 -0.80 3.75
N SER A 97 6.46 -1.19 4.84
CA SER A 97 7.12 -1.92 5.93
C SER A 97 6.27 -3.11 6.41
N ALA A 98 6.94 -4.21 6.70
CA ALA A 98 6.36 -5.40 7.30
C ALA A 98 7.32 -6.00 8.34
N TYR A 99 6.92 -7.10 9.02
CA TYR A 99 7.75 -7.66 10.08
C TYR A 99 9.05 -8.32 9.61
N SER A 100 9.20 -8.67 8.33
CA SER A 100 10.41 -9.37 7.85
C SER A 100 10.83 -8.98 6.44
N ASP A 101 12.13 -9.18 6.15
CA ASP A 101 12.71 -8.94 4.83
C ASP A 101 12.13 -9.88 3.76
N LYS A 102 11.72 -11.09 4.15
CA LYS A 102 11.05 -12.03 3.24
C LYS A 102 9.71 -11.47 2.74
N ILE A 103 8.92 -10.85 3.62
CA ILE A 103 7.63 -10.26 3.24
C ILE A 103 7.84 -9.03 2.37
N THR A 104 8.79 -8.17 2.74
CA THR A 104 9.09 -6.97 1.94
C THR A 104 9.67 -7.33 0.58
N GLY A 105 10.48 -8.40 0.49
CA GLY A 105 10.95 -8.96 -0.78
C GLY A 105 9.81 -9.43 -1.66
N GLY A 106 8.88 -10.23 -1.12
CA GLY A 106 7.70 -10.68 -1.88
C GLY A 106 6.74 -9.54 -2.26
N TYR A 107 6.75 -8.45 -1.48
CA TYR A 107 6.00 -7.23 -1.84
C TYR A 107 6.66 -6.52 -3.03
N TYR A 108 7.97 -6.34 -2.98
CA TYR A 108 8.78 -5.79 -4.07
C TYR A 108 8.62 -6.57 -5.37
N ASP A 109 8.77 -7.90 -5.31
CA ASP A 109 8.61 -8.78 -6.47
C ASP A 109 7.23 -8.63 -7.09
N GLY A 110 6.18 -8.54 -6.28
CA GLY A 110 4.82 -8.34 -6.78
C GLY A 110 4.58 -6.98 -7.44
N ILE A 111 5.18 -5.88 -6.93
CA ILE A 111 5.14 -4.57 -7.62
C ILE A 111 5.91 -4.64 -8.95
N LYS A 112 7.11 -5.24 -8.92
CA LYS A 112 7.93 -5.45 -10.11
C LYS A 112 7.20 -6.27 -11.17
N GLU A 113 6.55 -7.37 -10.78
CA GLU A 113 5.73 -8.19 -11.67
C GLU A 113 4.62 -7.37 -12.33
N MET A 114 3.83 -6.61 -11.56
CA MET A 114 2.75 -5.79 -12.11
C MET A 114 3.23 -4.74 -13.13
N ILE A 115 4.48 -4.29 -13.02
CA ILE A 115 5.09 -3.35 -13.97
C ILE A 115 5.62 -4.06 -15.21
N THR A 116 6.22 -5.25 -15.06
CA THR A 116 7.01 -5.90 -16.11
C THR A 116 6.31 -7.05 -16.84
N ASP A 117 5.33 -7.69 -16.22
CA ASP A 117 4.57 -8.78 -16.84
C ASP A 117 3.56 -8.20 -17.85
N PRO A 118 3.63 -8.60 -19.14
CA PRO A 118 2.75 -8.08 -20.19
C PRO A 118 1.28 -8.47 -20.03
N THR A 119 0.93 -9.40 -19.14
CA THR A 119 -0.48 -9.72 -18.83
C THR A 119 -1.14 -8.63 -17.98
N TYR A 120 -0.34 -7.83 -17.27
CA TYR A 120 -0.78 -6.56 -16.69
C TYR A 120 -0.65 -5.42 -17.70
N THR A 121 -1.59 -4.50 -17.70
CA THR A 121 -1.63 -3.40 -18.68
C THR A 121 -1.00 -2.11 -18.15
N TYR A 122 0.00 -2.22 -17.28
CA TYR A 122 0.64 -1.07 -16.64
C TYR A 122 1.09 0.02 -17.62
N HIS A 123 1.82 -0.38 -18.67
CA HIS A 123 2.34 0.57 -19.66
C HIS A 123 1.27 1.12 -20.62
N GLU A 124 0.08 0.49 -20.67
CA GLU A 124 -1.04 1.09 -21.37
C GLU A 124 -1.66 2.24 -20.60
N ILE A 125 -1.67 2.15 -19.25
CA ILE A 125 -2.16 3.21 -18.36
C ILE A 125 -1.11 4.33 -18.25
N TYR A 126 0.15 3.95 -18.05
CA TYR A 126 1.27 4.86 -17.79
C TYR A 126 2.38 4.74 -18.85
N PRO A 127 2.12 5.16 -20.12
CA PRO A 127 3.10 5.02 -21.20
C PRO A 127 4.35 5.89 -20.98
N ASP A 128 4.22 6.97 -20.23
CA ASP A 128 5.30 7.93 -19.99
C ASP A 128 6.12 7.61 -18.73
N ASN A 129 5.68 6.64 -17.92
CA ASN A 129 6.41 6.22 -16.73
C ASN A 129 7.61 5.34 -17.11
N LYS A 130 8.81 5.89 -16.95
CA LYS A 130 10.07 5.17 -17.16
C LYS A 130 10.54 4.57 -15.85
N ILE A 131 10.85 3.29 -15.87
CA ILE A 131 11.44 2.61 -14.72
C ILE A 131 12.96 2.80 -14.80
N ASP A 132 13.50 3.71 -13.98
CA ASP A 132 14.89 4.14 -14.05
C ASP A 132 15.79 3.43 -13.04
N GLY A 133 15.24 2.70 -12.08
CA GLY A 133 16.00 1.98 -11.07
C GLY A 133 15.20 0.83 -10.48
N LEU A 134 15.76 -0.36 -10.58
CA LEU A 134 15.32 -1.56 -9.85
C LEU A 134 16.54 -2.04 -9.08
N THR A 135 16.50 -1.94 -7.75
CA THR A 135 17.57 -2.46 -6.91
C THR A 135 17.09 -3.67 -6.14
N ASP A 136 17.75 -4.78 -6.38
CA ASP A 136 17.54 -6.04 -5.66
C ASP A 136 18.48 -6.15 -4.44
N GLY A 137 18.25 -7.10 -3.58
CA GLY A 137 19.08 -7.37 -2.41
C GLY A 137 18.60 -6.67 -1.16
N LYS A 138 19.48 -5.93 -0.46
CA LYS A 138 19.12 -5.24 0.80
C LYS A 138 18.32 -3.96 0.58
N ASP A 139 18.47 -3.36 -0.59
CA ASP A 139 17.85 -2.08 -0.94
C ASP A 139 16.73 -2.32 -1.96
N LEU A 140 15.60 -2.82 -1.48
CA LEU A 140 14.42 -3.07 -2.31
C LEU A 140 13.76 -1.74 -2.69
N THR A 141 14.15 -1.20 -3.84
CA THR A 141 13.62 0.09 -4.33
C THR A 141 13.24 0.01 -5.80
N ILE A 142 12.20 0.75 -6.17
CA ILE A 142 11.79 0.98 -7.56
C ILE A 142 11.69 2.48 -7.77
N ASP A 143 12.36 3.00 -8.79
CA ASP A 143 12.30 4.41 -9.13
C ASP A 143 11.61 4.62 -10.48
N ILE A 144 10.66 5.56 -10.51
CA ILE A 144 9.94 5.98 -11.70
C ILE A 144 10.35 7.41 -12.03
N ASN A 145 10.79 7.67 -13.27
CA ASN A 145 11.13 8.98 -13.79
C ASN A 145 12.20 9.73 -12.96
N ARG A 146 13.21 9.04 -12.51
CA ARG A 146 14.31 9.43 -11.61
C ARG A 146 14.68 10.94 -11.63
N LYS A 147 14.12 11.71 -10.69
CA LYS A 147 14.41 13.15 -10.53
C LYS A 147 14.50 13.63 -9.09
N LYS A 148 14.66 12.72 -8.10
CA LYS A 148 14.58 13.04 -6.69
C LYS A 148 15.62 12.29 -5.86
N THR A 149 15.79 12.73 -4.62
CA THR A 149 16.76 12.15 -3.69
C THR A 149 16.41 10.72 -3.29
N TYR A 150 15.11 10.42 -3.14
CA TYR A 150 14.62 9.11 -2.70
C TYR A 150 13.81 8.43 -3.81
N PRO A 151 13.86 7.09 -3.91
CA PRO A 151 13.08 6.32 -4.89
C PRO A 151 11.57 6.51 -4.75
N THR A 152 10.84 6.21 -5.82
CA THR A 152 9.37 6.23 -5.81
C THR A 152 8.83 5.21 -4.82
N PHE A 153 9.43 4.04 -4.73
CA PHE A 153 9.06 3.00 -3.78
C PHE A 153 10.28 2.51 -3.01
N THR A 154 10.15 2.41 -1.70
CA THR A 154 11.13 1.81 -0.79
C THR A 154 10.42 0.75 0.04
N MET A 155 10.92 -0.48 0.05
CA MET A 155 10.41 -1.60 0.84
C MET A 155 11.46 -2.04 1.86
N ARG A 156 11.11 -1.98 3.15
CA ARG A 156 12.02 -2.33 4.25
C ARG A 156 11.27 -3.03 5.36
N SER A 157 11.87 -4.03 5.99
CA SER A 157 11.29 -4.57 7.21
C SER A 157 11.35 -3.52 8.33
N ILE A 158 10.43 -3.61 9.29
CA ILE A 158 10.38 -2.71 10.45
C ILE A 158 11.67 -2.80 11.31
N TYR A 159 12.39 -3.92 11.21
CA TYR A 159 13.68 -4.14 11.87
C TYR A 159 14.87 -3.68 11.03
N GLY A 160 14.65 -3.35 9.76
CA GLY A 160 15.69 -2.84 8.86
C GLY A 160 16.08 -1.39 9.16
N THR A 161 17.16 -0.93 8.51
CA THR A 161 17.60 0.47 8.60
C THR A 161 16.69 1.34 7.73
N LEU A 162 15.87 2.18 8.34
CA LEU A 162 15.02 3.16 7.66
C LEU A 162 15.67 4.53 7.53
N ASN A 163 16.68 4.83 8.37
CA ASN A 163 17.38 6.12 8.35
C ASN A 163 18.11 6.32 7.02
N GLY A 164 17.80 7.43 6.34
CA GLY A 164 18.39 7.75 5.04
C GLY A 164 17.86 6.93 3.86
N ALA A 165 16.98 5.94 4.08
CA ALA A 165 16.44 5.10 3.01
C ALA A 165 15.22 5.71 2.31
N CYS A 166 14.41 6.47 3.04
CA CYS A 166 13.19 7.09 2.52
C CYS A 166 12.84 8.34 3.32
N ASP A 167 12.18 9.27 2.65
CA ASP A 167 11.49 10.42 3.22
C ASP A 167 10.11 10.48 2.56
N CYS A 168 9.18 9.71 3.13
CA CYS A 168 7.88 9.40 2.53
C CYS A 168 6.98 10.63 2.53
N ASP A 169 6.62 11.11 1.34
CA ASP A 169 5.63 12.17 1.11
C ASP A 169 4.47 11.71 0.21
N GLY A 170 4.44 10.43 -0.13
CA GLY A 170 3.35 9.73 -0.82
C GLY A 170 2.52 8.89 0.14
N LEU A 171 2.52 7.56 -0.06
CA LEU A 171 1.82 6.59 0.77
C LEU A 171 2.82 5.80 1.63
N GLY A 172 2.70 5.93 2.94
CA GLY A 172 3.34 5.04 3.90
C GLY A 172 2.42 3.85 4.21
N VAL A 173 2.94 2.63 4.10
CA VAL A 173 2.21 1.40 4.40
C VAL A 173 2.94 0.62 5.47
N TYR A 174 2.23 0.18 6.50
CA TYR A 174 2.71 -0.83 7.44
C TYR A 174 1.75 -2.03 7.47
N ASP A 175 2.29 -3.21 7.18
CA ASP A 175 1.54 -4.45 6.95
C ASP A 175 2.02 -5.54 7.91
N ASP A 176 1.10 -6.14 8.67
CA ASP A 176 1.35 -7.27 9.58
C ASP A 176 2.73 -7.17 10.29
N LEU A 177 2.90 -6.21 11.23
CA LEU A 177 4.18 -5.95 11.90
C LEU A 177 4.59 -7.02 12.92
N PHE A 178 3.76 -8.03 13.16
CA PHE A 178 4.04 -9.21 13.97
C PHE A 178 4.03 -10.46 13.12
N SER A 179 4.92 -11.40 13.44
CA SER A 179 5.02 -12.67 12.71
C SER A 179 3.86 -13.64 12.99
N GLY A 180 3.12 -13.41 14.07
CA GLY A 180 1.98 -14.21 14.50
C GLY A 180 1.53 -13.91 15.92
N ILE A 181 0.57 -14.71 16.39
CA ILE A 181 -0.12 -14.49 17.68
C ILE A 181 0.85 -14.55 18.88
N ASP A 182 1.80 -15.48 18.88
CA ASP A 182 2.72 -15.66 20.01
C ASP A 182 3.61 -14.42 20.23
N GLU A 183 4.07 -13.81 19.13
CA GLU A 183 4.81 -12.57 19.20
C GLU A 183 3.91 -11.40 19.60
N ALA A 184 2.72 -11.34 19.06
CA ALA A 184 1.77 -10.26 19.32
C ALA A 184 1.19 -10.26 20.74
N LEU A 185 1.18 -11.40 21.45
CA LEU A 185 0.75 -11.49 22.85
C LEU A 185 1.89 -11.20 23.83
N SER A 186 3.15 -11.20 23.42
CA SER A 186 4.29 -10.87 24.26
C SER A 186 4.39 -9.35 24.46
N GLU A 187 4.29 -8.88 25.70
CA GLU A 187 4.39 -7.45 26.03
C GLU A 187 5.74 -6.86 25.62
N ASP A 188 6.84 -7.58 25.85
CA ASP A 188 8.18 -7.15 25.44
C ASP A 188 8.29 -6.99 23.93
N ARG A 189 7.68 -7.91 23.17
CA ARG A 189 7.66 -7.82 21.71
C ARG A 189 6.76 -6.68 21.23
N GLN A 190 5.59 -6.50 21.82
CA GLN A 190 4.72 -5.36 21.52
C GLN A 190 5.46 -4.03 21.73
N ASN A 191 6.18 -3.88 22.85
CA ASN A 191 6.96 -2.68 23.15
C ASN A 191 8.13 -2.50 22.18
N THR A 192 8.82 -3.58 21.81
CA THR A 192 9.92 -3.54 20.83
C THR A 192 9.42 -3.09 19.45
N VAL A 193 8.34 -3.69 18.95
CA VAL A 193 7.79 -3.36 17.64
C VAL A 193 7.22 -1.93 17.64
N TRP A 194 6.53 -1.54 18.71
CA TRP A 194 6.05 -0.17 18.88
C TRP A 194 7.19 0.85 18.85
N THR A 195 8.27 0.60 19.57
CA THR A 195 9.45 1.48 19.57
C THR A 195 10.05 1.61 18.16
N LYS A 196 10.09 0.52 17.40
CA LYS A 196 10.55 0.56 16.00
C LYS A 196 9.60 1.35 15.10
N PHE A 197 8.31 1.15 15.27
CA PHE A 197 7.29 1.89 14.53
C PHE A 197 7.37 3.38 14.83
N ASP A 198 7.34 3.75 16.09
CA ASP A 198 7.29 5.14 16.54
C ASP A 198 8.61 5.89 16.26
N ASN A 199 9.77 5.28 16.55
CA ASN A 199 11.06 5.96 16.46
C ASN A 199 11.78 5.80 15.11
N ASN A 200 11.45 4.78 14.30
CA ASN A 200 12.14 4.54 13.04
C ASN A 200 11.24 4.73 11.82
N TYR A 201 9.98 4.26 11.88
CA TYR A 201 9.06 4.33 10.74
C TYR A 201 8.33 5.68 10.69
N MET A 202 7.68 6.09 11.78
CA MET A 202 6.90 7.35 11.81
C MET A 202 7.73 8.60 11.46
N PRO A 203 9.00 8.75 11.89
CA PRO A 203 9.82 9.88 11.46
C PRO A 203 10.15 9.92 9.97
N ARG A 204 9.87 8.84 9.22
CA ARG A 204 10.00 8.83 7.75
C ARG A 204 8.74 9.32 7.04
N ILE A 205 7.64 9.45 7.75
CA ILE A 205 6.34 9.89 7.23
C ILE A 205 6.26 11.41 7.36
N LYS A 206 6.21 12.12 6.24
CA LYS A 206 6.13 13.60 6.24
C LYS A 206 4.77 14.08 6.71
N PRO A 207 4.68 14.78 7.84
CA PRO A 207 3.42 15.31 8.32
C PRO A 207 2.75 16.23 7.29
N GLY A 208 1.42 16.12 7.16
CA GLY A 208 0.62 16.97 6.25
C GLY A 208 0.83 16.73 4.75
N LYS A 209 1.71 15.79 4.36
CA LYS A 209 1.96 15.44 2.96
C LYS A 209 1.72 13.97 2.66
N ALA A 210 2.32 13.10 3.46
CA ALA A 210 2.15 11.65 3.31
C ALA A 210 0.78 11.21 3.80
N LYS A 211 0.28 10.14 3.20
CA LYS A 211 -0.86 9.38 3.69
C LYS A 211 -0.36 8.09 4.33
N LEU A 212 -1.07 7.61 5.34
CA LEU A 212 -0.68 6.41 6.08
C LEU A 212 -1.75 5.33 5.96
N LEU A 213 -1.34 4.09 5.67
CA LEU A 213 -2.21 2.93 5.59
C LEU A 213 -1.65 1.81 6.46
N GLY A 214 -2.35 1.53 7.56
CA GLY A 214 -2.11 0.32 8.36
C GLY A 214 -3.00 -0.81 7.90
N ILE A 215 -2.42 -1.97 7.60
CA ILE A 215 -3.21 -3.14 7.25
C ILE A 215 -2.67 -4.37 7.98
N GLY A 216 -3.56 -5.21 8.48
CA GLY A 216 -3.11 -6.40 9.18
C GLY A 216 -4.23 -7.20 9.84
N THR A 217 -3.82 -8.25 10.51
CA THR A 217 -4.68 -9.02 11.39
C THR A 217 -4.55 -8.48 12.82
N ARG A 218 -5.67 -8.20 13.48
CA ARG A 218 -5.64 -7.83 14.92
C ARG A 218 -5.36 -9.07 15.75
N TRP A 219 -4.19 -9.09 16.35
CA TRP A 219 -3.76 -10.17 17.23
C TRP A 219 -3.97 -9.86 18.71
N ALA A 220 -3.80 -8.60 19.09
CA ALA A 220 -3.93 -8.14 20.47
C ALA A 220 -4.44 -6.69 20.53
N PRO A 221 -5.11 -6.28 21.65
CA PRO A 221 -5.57 -4.90 21.82
C PRO A 221 -4.44 -3.88 21.79
N LYS A 222 -3.25 -4.26 22.28
CA LYS A 222 -2.05 -3.40 22.35
C LYS A 222 -1.01 -3.71 21.28
N ASP A 223 -1.40 -4.34 20.18
CA ASP A 223 -0.55 -4.38 18.99
C ASP A 223 -0.33 -2.97 18.41
N VAL A 224 0.59 -2.82 17.44
CA VAL A 224 0.94 -1.50 16.90
C VAL A 224 -0.28 -0.75 16.38
N GLN A 225 -1.15 -1.42 15.67
CA GLN A 225 -2.37 -0.81 15.12
C GLN A 225 -3.35 -0.41 16.22
N GLY A 226 -3.46 -1.22 17.28
CA GLY A 226 -4.29 -0.90 18.43
C GLY A 226 -3.80 0.32 19.20
N ARG A 227 -2.49 0.40 19.47
CA ARG A 227 -1.88 1.57 20.10
C ARG A 227 -2.03 2.83 19.25
N ARG A 228 -1.83 2.69 17.93
CA ARG A 228 -2.00 3.82 17.02
C ARG A 228 -3.45 4.31 16.99
N LEU A 229 -4.41 3.40 16.94
CA LEU A 229 -5.83 3.74 16.98
C LEU A 229 -6.23 4.40 18.32
N GLU A 230 -5.66 3.95 19.42
CA GLU A 230 -5.85 4.57 20.74
C GLU A 230 -5.36 6.03 20.76
N LEU A 231 -4.18 6.31 20.20
CA LEU A 231 -3.67 7.67 20.06
C LEU A 231 -4.59 8.53 19.18
N LEU A 232 -4.99 8.03 18.00
CA LEU A 232 -5.85 8.77 17.07
C LEU A 232 -7.23 9.12 17.68
N ASN A 233 -7.76 8.27 18.56
CA ASN A 233 -9.07 8.48 19.15
C ASN A 233 -9.04 9.30 20.45
N ASN A 234 -7.95 9.27 21.20
CA ASN A 234 -7.95 9.76 22.58
C ASN A 234 -6.90 10.83 22.87
N ASP A 235 -5.86 10.98 22.03
CA ASP A 235 -4.80 11.94 22.27
C ASP A 235 -5.06 13.26 21.51
N PRO A 236 -5.14 14.41 22.21
CA PRO A 236 -5.37 15.71 21.57
C PRO A 236 -4.35 16.10 20.49
N GLU A 237 -3.11 15.60 20.57
CA GLU A 237 -2.10 15.86 19.53
C GLU A 237 -2.49 15.29 18.16
N TYR A 238 -3.37 14.29 18.12
CA TYR A 238 -3.82 13.63 16.89
C TYR A 238 -5.24 14.05 16.48
N ALA A 239 -5.87 15.00 17.15
CA ALA A 239 -7.27 15.40 16.92
C ALA A 239 -7.53 15.89 15.48
N ASP A 240 -6.53 16.47 14.82
CA ASP A 240 -6.64 16.99 13.45
C ASP A 240 -6.41 15.92 12.38
N ILE A 241 -6.04 14.69 12.75
CA ILE A 241 -5.81 13.59 11.79
C ILE A 241 -7.14 12.97 11.40
N ARG A 242 -7.51 13.13 10.14
CA ARG A 242 -8.70 12.50 9.55
C ARG A 242 -8.41 11.03 9.32
N HIS A 243 -9.01 10.14 10.10
CA HIS A 243 -8.75 8.71 9.99
C HIS A 243 -10.03 7.88 9.84
N ARG A 244 -9.88 6.67 9.32
CA ARG A 244 -10.95 5.68 9.20
C ARG A 244 -10.43 4.28 9.49
N GLU A 245 -11.22 3.53 10.25
CA GLU A 245 -11.01 2.11 10.50
C GLU A 245 -12.00 1.27 9.69
N ILE A 246 -11.53 0.17 9.10
CA ILE A 246 -12.34 -0.86 8.44
C ILE A 246 -12.02 -2.21 9.08
N VAL A 247 -13.06 -2.90 9.50
CA VAL A 247 -12.98 -4.28 10.01
C VAL A 247 -13.75 -5.20 9.07
N ILE A 248 -13.04 -6.11 8.41
CA ILE A 248 -13.65 -7.16 7.59
C ILE A 248 -13.64 -8.45 8.40
N PRO A 249 -14.80 -8.99 8.76
CA PRO A 249 -14.88 -10.21 9.56
C PRO A 249 -14.37 -11.44 8.77
N ALA A 250 -14.01 -12.51 9.54
CA ALA A 250 -13.59 -13.79 8.98
C ALA A 250 -14.76 -14.58 8.39
#